data_5c42b33ed27357de09c7232e50ab709b
#
_entry.id   5c42b33ed27357de09c7232e50ab709b
#
_cell.length_a   1.000
_cell.length_b   1.000
_cell.length_c   1.000
_cell.angle_alpha   90.00
_cell.angle_beta   90.00
_cell.angle_gamma   90.00
#
_symmetry.space_group_name_H-M   'P 1'
#
loop_
_entity.id
_entity.type
_entity.pdbx_description
1 polymer ?
#
loop_
_entity_poly.entity_id
_entity_poly.type
_entity_poly.pdbx_seq_one_letter_code
_entity_poly.pdbx_strand_id
1 'polypeptide(L)'
;LIRFLRFVSLLFGCALILVSLTADLTGLSVGSGFSRNQWLILCMGLFAIIGGILGAAFAKLYRRTAIMLLNLLILLVVLDISALVVVKLIDADRFRLRQRKLDAGGVHLLHDNVVERYVPFVLWRAVPDTVMAGATTDGEGFRITPPSTVRSDGDTLYLYAFGGSAMWGYGVDDTCTIAFYLQQELASGLERPVRVSNRAQCAQASTQELIELLLQLRAGNVPDIVLFYDGFNDVASAYESGIAGAHLGLRSIEGRIEGDPRAMGRIPLAEDVFRRTNFFLFLGSIGLVSSEANPLPPESYMDHGVSLDSLADDVVSIYLGNTTVATKLSEAYGFAVYFVLQPNIWCGSKPLSACELGFRNGSAAGAFQPGEDENWRNLIRRCYLVWADSISNQGRIFDYSDAFDTCEYPVYTDGCGAHITAAGNRMIAARLADDIMPEDSLEYSENSSPSD
;
A
#
# COMPACT_ATOMS: atom_id res chain seq x y z
N LEU A 1 -35.06 -8.39 41.03
CA LEU A 1 -34.63 -7.79 39.77
C LEU A 1 -34.05 -6.36 39.97
N ILE A 2 -34.76 -5.44 40.61
CA ILE A 2 -34.31 -4.04 40.79
C ILE A 2 -33.02 -3.97 41.61
N ARG A 3 -32.89 -4.73 42.69
CA ARG A 3 -31.64 -4.79 43.49
C ARG A 3 -30.48 -5.31 42.65
N PHE A 4 -30.71 -6.30 41.83
CA PHE A 4 -29.69 -6.86 40.92
C PHE A 4 -29.29 -5.84 39.87
N LEU A 5 -30.23 -5.21 39.16
CA LEU A 5 -29.93 -4.17 38.16
C LEU A 5 -29.16 -3.01 38.76
N ARG A 6 -29.49 -2.57 39.97
CA ARG A 6 -28.74 -1.52 40.68
C ARG A 6 -27.33 -1.96 41.01
N PHE A 7 -27.13 -3.19 41.50
CA PHE A 7 -25.81 -3.74 41.77
C PHE A 7 -24.97 -3.78 40.49
N VAL A 8 -25.52 -4.27 39.39
CA VAL A 8 -24.84 -4.30 38.09
C VAL A 8 -24.47 -2.90 37.62
N SER A 9 -25.40 -1.93 37.75
CA SER A 9 -25.15 -0.53 37.35
C SER A 9 -24.02 0.10 38.19
N LEU A 10 -23.98 -0.16 39.50
CA LEU A 10 -22.90 0.34 40.35
C LEU A 10 -21.56 -0.32 40.01
N LEU A 11 -21.53 -1.65 39.81
CA LEU A 11 -20.33 -2.36 39.44
C LEU A 11 -19.78 -1.87 38.09
N PHE A 12 -20.65 -1.74 37.10
CA PHE A 12 -20.29 -1.24 35.77
C PHE A 12 -19.79 0.21 35.81
N GLY A 13 -20.46 1.06 36.59
CA GLY A 13 -20.00 2.44 36.77
C GLY A 13 -18.63 2.55 37.43
N CYS A 14 -18.37 1.75 38.45
CA CYS A 14 -17.03 1.65 39.07
C CYS A 14 -15.97 1.14 38.08
N ALA A 15 -16.29 0.13 37.27
CA ALA A 15 -15.39 -0.37 36.26
C ALA A 15 -15.04 0.69 35.19
N LEU A 16 -16.02 1.43 34.69
CA LEU A 16 -15.79 2.52 33.74
C LEU A 16 -14.93 3.63 34.35
N ILE A 17 -15.16 4.03 35.59
CA ILE A 17 -14.33 5.02 36.29
C ILE A 17 -12.90 4.52 36.41
N LEU A 18 -12.71 3.26 36.83
CA LEU A 18 -11.40 2.66 36.95
C LEU A 18 -10.66 2.67 35.60
N VAL A 19 -11.32 2.22 34.52
CA VAL A 19 -10.75 2.23 33.16
C VAL A 19 -10.37 3.65 32.76
N SER A 20 -11.24 4.63 33.00
CA SER A 20 -10.94 6.04 32.68
C SER A 20 -9.73 6.57 33.41
N LEU A 21 -9.58 6.27 34.72
CA LEU A 21 -8.48 6.75 35.54
C LEU A 21 -7.16 6.00 35.29
N THR A 22 -7.22 4.75 34.81
CA THR A 22 -6.03 3.94 34.56
C THR A 22 -5.66 3.83 33.09
N ALA A 23 -6.40 4.49 32.19
CA ALA A 23 -6.18 4.40 30.74
C ALA A 23 -4.75 4.76 30.32
N ASP A 24 -4.13 5.77 30.97
CA ASP A 24 -2.76 6.18 30.70
C ASP A 24 -1.72 5.14 31.20
N LEU A 25 -2.03 4.46 32.32
CA LEU A 25 -1.16 3.42 32.88
C LEU A 25 -1.23 2.11 32.06
N THR A 26 -2.37 1.86 31.43
CA THR A 26 -2.63 0.62 30.66
C THR A 26 -2.35 0.79 29.16
N GLY A 27 -1.87 1.96 28.71
CA GLY A 27 -1.64 2.23 27.29
C GLY A 27 -2.92 2.41 26.44
N LEU A 28 -4.08 2.52 27.09
CA LEU A 28 -5.36 2.76 26.42
C LEU A 28 -5.59 4.24 26.04
N SER A 29 -4.74 5.13 26.55
CA SER A 29 -4.71 6.55 26.20
C SER A 29 -3.28 6.95 25.85
N VAL A 30 -3.13 7.76 24.81
CA VAL A 30 -1.83 8.28 24.35
C VAL A 30 -1.88 9.80 24.44
N GLY A 31 -1.06 10.41 25.30
CA GLY A 31 -0.93 11.87 25.42
C GLY A 31 -0.69 12.35 26.84
N SER A 32 -0.15 13.56 26.98
CA SER A 32 0.03 14.22 28.28
C SER A 32 -1.27 14.87 28.74
N GLY A 33 -1.99 14.18 29.62
CA GLY A 33 -3.21 14.71 30.26
C GLY A 33 -4.47 13.88 29.99
N PHE A 34 -5.51 14.20 30.76
CA PHE A 34 -6.78 13.47 30.71
C PHE A 34 -7.51 13.70 29.37
N SER A 35 -7.61 12.68 28.55
CA SER A 35 -8.15 12.77 27.18
C SER A 35 -9.66 13.01 27.20
N ARG A 36 -10.20 13.54 26.07
CA ARG A 36 -11.65 13.71 25.88
C ARG A 36 -12.42 12.39 26.05
N ASN A 37 -11.86 11.28 25.62
CA ASN A 37 -12.46 9.95 25.76
C ASN A 37 -12.49 9.50 27.22
N GLN A 38 -11.42 9.76 27.99
CA GLN A 38 -11.38 9.50 29.43
C GLN A 38 -12.47 10.30 30.16
N TRP A 39 -12.64 11.59 29.85
CA TRP A 39 -13.74 12.39 30.40
C TRP A 39 -15.10 11.80 30.07
N LEU A 40 -15.33 11.36 28.84
CA LEU A 40 -16.60 10.76 28.42
C LEU A 40 -16.87 9.43 29.18
N ILE A 41 -15.89 8.54 29.29
CA ILE A 41 -15.98 7.29 30.03
C ILE A 41 -16.21 7.57 31.53
N LEU A 42 -15.53 8.56 32.10
CA LEU A 42 -15.74 8.99 33.48
C LEU A 42 -17.16 9.46 33.72
N CYS A 43 -17.67 10.33 32.85
CA CYS A 43 -19.06 10.81 32.94
C CYS A 43 -20.08 9.69 32.81
N MET A 44 -19.86 8.73 31.90
CA MET A 44 -20.71 7.54 31.77
C MET A 44 -20.67 6.69 33.04
N GLY A 45 -19.50 6.49 33.63
CA GLY A 45 -19.34 5.76 34.89
C GLY A 45 -20.07 6.44 36.04
N LEU A 46 -19.90 7.76 36.20
CA LEU A 46 -20.62 8.56 37.20
C LEU A 46 -22.14 8.50 36.99
N PHE A 47 -22.61 8.61 35.74
CA PHE A 47 -24.04 8.51 35.42
C PHE A 47 -24.61 7.12 35.80
N ALA A 48 -23.87 6.06 35.53
CA ALA A 48 -24.26 4.69 35.91
C ALA A 48 -24.35 4.52 37.45
N ILE A 49 -23.39 5.09 38.19
CA ILE A 49 -23.41 5.07 39.66
C ILE A 49 -24.61 5.87 40.20
N ILE A 50 -24.80 7.10 39.74
CA ILE A 50 -25.94 7.96 40.14
C ILE A 50 -27.24 7.21 39.84
N GLY A 51 -27.40 6.62 38.63
CA GLY A 51 -28.54 5.82 38.27
C GLY A 51 -28.77 4.62 39.21
N GLY A 52 -27.70 3.93 39.57
CA GLY A 52 -27.75 2.81 40.55
C GLY A 52 -28.19 3.25 41.95
N ILE A 53 -27.74 4.44 42.41
CA ILE A 53 -28.11 5.00 43.73
C ILE A 53 -29.58 5.45 43.71
N LEU A 54 -29.93 6.31 42.76
CA LEU A 54 -31.26 6.91 42.62
C LEU A 54 -32.33 5.95 42.11
N GLY A 55 -31.94 4.83 41.56
CA GLY A 55 -32.86 3.83 40.99
C GLY A 55 -33.82 3.22 41.98
N ALA A 56 -33.62 3.41 43.30
CA ALA A 56 -34.58 3.06 44.34
C ALA A 56 -35.76 4.08 44.42
N ALA A 57 -35.45 5.38 44.30
CA ALA A 57 -36.42 6.44 44.34
C ALA A 57 -37.34 6.45 43.11
N PHE A 58 -36.77 6.12 41.92
CA PHE A 58 -37.46 6.11 40.64
C PHE A 58 -37.61 4.73 40.04
N ALA A 59 -37.99 3.73 40.86
CA ALA A 59 -37.95 2.31 40.55
C ALA A 59 -38.63 1.90 39.22
N LYS A 60 -39.77 2.53 38.90
CA LYS A 60 -40.49 2.24 37.65
C LYS A 60 -39.76 2.72 36.41
N LEU A 61 -39.24 3.96 36.44
CA LEU A 61 -38.47 4.57 35.34
C LEU A 61 -37.18 3.82 35.14
N TYR A 62 -36.39 3.63 36.18
CA TYR A 62 -35.12 2.94 36.17
C TYR A 62 -35.27 1.50 35.59
N ARG A 63 -36.25 0.74 36.01
CA ARG A 63 -36.53 -0.61 35.50
C ARG A 63 -36.88 -0.60 34.01
N ARG A 64 -37.71 0.36 33.56
CA ARG A 64 -38.08 0.47 32.14
C ARG A 64 -36.86 0.83 31.28
N THR A 65 -36.09 1.82 31.71
CA THR A 65 -34.87 2.25 31.00
C THR A 65 -33.82 1.13 30.96
N ALA A 66 -33.58 0.42 32.08
CA ALA A 66 -32.63 -0.65 32.13
C ALA A 66 -33.02 -1.84 31.23
N ILE A 67 -34.32 -2.19 31.19
CA ILE A 67 -34.82 -3.27 30.30
C ILE A 67 -34.71 -2.80 28.83
N MET A 68 -35.02 -1.54 28.52
CA MET A 68 -34.89 -0.99 27.15
C MET A 68 -33.43 -1.03 26.68
N LEU A 69 -32.49 -0.60 27.51
CA LEU A 69 -31.06 -0.64 27.19
C LEU A 69 -30.55 -2.08 27.04
N LEU A 70 -31.00 -3.01 27.91
CA LEU A 70 -30.62 -4.41 27.79
C LEU A 70 -31.15 -5.03 26.49
N ASN A 71 -32.41 -4.76 26.13
CA ASN A 71 -32.98 -5.23 24.87
C ASN A 71 -32.28 -4.65 23.67
N LEU A 72 -31.92 -3.36 23.71
CA LEU A 72 -31.13 -2.71 22.65
C LEU A 72 -29.75 -3.38 22.50
N LEU A 73 -29.05 -3.65 23.61
CA LEU A 73 -27.77 -4.33 23.59
C LEU A 73 -27.90 -5.74 23.00
N ILE A 74 -28.90 -6.51 23.42
CA ILE A 74 -29.18 -7.86 22.87
C ILE A 74 -29.45 -7.74 21.36
N LEU A 75 -30.25 -6.77 20.92
CA LEU A 75 -30.53 -6.55 19.51
C LEU A 75 -29.25 -6.25 18.72
N LEU A 76 -28.38 -5.37 19.23
CA LEU A 76 -27.11 -5.04 18.57
C LEU A 76 -26.18 -6.28 18.46
N VAL A 77 -26.10 -7.09 19.52
CA VAL A 77 -25.30 -8.32 19.49
C VAL A 77 -25.87 -9.33 18.48
N VAL A 78 -27.20 -9.48 18.44
CA VAL A 78 -27.86 -10.39 17.47
C VAL A 78 -27.64 -9.91 16.04
N LEU A 79 -27.74 -8.60 15.80
CA LEU A 79 -27.46 -8.00 14.48
C LEU A 79 -26.00 -8.24 14.07
N ASP A 80 -25.05 -8.05 14.98
CA ASP A 80 -23.63 -8.24 14.69
C ASP A 80 -23.29 -9.71 14.39
N ILE A 81 -23.83 -10.65 15.15
CA ILE A 81 -23.67 -12.09 14.90
C ILE A 81 -24.32 -12.49 13.56
N SER A 82 -25.51 -11.97 13.26
CA SER A 82 -26.19 -12.22 11.99
C SER A 82 -25.39 -11.69 10.81
N ALA A 83 -24.86 -10.48 10.94
CA ALA A 83 -23.98 -9.87 9.95
C ALA A 83 -22.71 -10.70 9.72
N LEU A 84 -22.07 -11.20 10.77
CA LEU A 84 -20.93 -12.11 10.67
C LEU A 84 -21.24 -13.36 9.82
N VAL A 85 -22.40 -13.99 10.05
CA VAL A 85 -22.82 -15.17 9.29
C VAL A 85 -23.04 -14.81 7.81
N VAL A 86 -23.74 -13.72 7.56
CA VAL A 86 -24.05 -13.26 6.20
C VAL A 86 -22.78 -12.90 5.44
N VAL A 87 -21.85 -12.12 6.03
CA VAL A 87 -20.59 -11.74 5.38
C VAL A 87 -19.74 -12.99 5.07
N LYS A 88 -19.68 -13.97 5.97
CA LYS A 88 -18.97 -15.23 5.70
C LYS A 88 -19.54 -16.02 4.52
N LEU A 89 -20.86 -15.93 4.29
CA LEU A 89 -21.53 -16.64 3.20
C LEU A 89 -21.44 -15.91 1.86
N ILE A 90 -21.49 -14.58 1.88
CA ILE A 90 -21.57 -13.75 0.67
C ILE A 90 -20.18 -13.31 0.20
N ASP A 91 -19.30 -12.96 1.13
CA ASP A 91 -17.97 -12.37 0.82
C ASP A 91 -16.90 -12.94 1.76
N ALA A 92 -16.64 -14.24 1.61
CA ALA A 92 -15.65 -14.94 2.43
C ALA A 92 -14.23 -14.36 2.27
N ASP A 93 -13.89 -13.82 1.10
CA ASP A 93 -12.56 -13.25 0.83
C ASP A 93 -12.38 -11.91 1.52
N ARG A 94 -13.37 -11.03 1.48
CA ARG A 94 -13.36 -9.77 2.25
C ARG A 94 -13.29 -10.03 3.76
N PHE A 95 -13.98 -11.04 4.24
CA PHE A 95 -13.91 -11.42 5.65
C PHE A 95 -12.50 -11.91 6.04
N ARG A 96 -11.88 -12.76 5.21
CA ARG A 96 -10.51 -13.25 5.43
C ARG A 96 -9.50 -12.09 5.37
N LEU A 97 -9.65 -11.19 4.40
CA LEU A 97 -8.81 -10.01 4.26
C LEU A 97 -8.87 -9.12 5.51
N ARG A 98 -10.08 -8.87 6.04
CA ARG A 98 -10.25 -8.12 7.29
C ARG A 98 -9.56 -8.78 8.47
N GLN A 99 -9.71 -10.10 8.63
CA GLN A 99 -9.07 -10.83 9.73
C GLN A 99 -7.55 -10.66 9.66
N ARG A 100 -6.97 -10.82 8.48
CA ARG A 100 -5.53 -10.62 8.26
C ARG A 100 -5.09 -9.18 8.57
N LYS A 101 -5.87 -8.19 8.15
CA LYS A 101 -5.62 -6.78 8.47
C LYS A 101 -5.62 -6.54 9.99
N LEU A 102 -6.51 -7.15 10.74
CA LEU A 102 -6.56 -7.08 12.21
C LEU A 102 -5.36 -7.78 12.85
N ASP A 103 -4.99 -8.95 12.35
CA ASP A 103 -3.87 -9.75 12.86
C ASP A 103 -2.51 -9.07 12.57
N ALA A 104 -2.41 -8.33 11.46
CA ALA A 104 -1.21 -7.57 11.08
C ALA A 104 -1.02 -6.25 11.85
N GLY A 105 -1.86 -5.95 12.84
CA GLY A 105 -1.75 -4.73 13.64
C GLY A 105 -2.29 -3.46 12.98
N GLY A 106 -3.09 -3.61 11.90
CA GLY A 106 -3.91 -2.52 11.38
C GLY A 106 -3.16 -1.41 10.62
N VAL A 107 -1.97 -1.67 10.10
CA VAL A 107 -1.30 -0.71 9.21
C VAL A 107 -1.91 -0.84 7.81
N HIS A 108 -2.78 0.11 7.48
CA HIS A 108 -3.36 0.25 6.14
C HIS A 108 -2.60 1.30 5.40
N LEU A 109 -2.01 0.96 4.29
CA LEU A 109 -1.33 2.01 3.59
C LEU A 109 -1.95 2.38 2.25
N LEU A 110 -2.36 1.60 1.35
CA LEU A 110 -2.71 2.23 0.08
C LEU A 110 -3.55 1.40 -0.90
N HIS A 111 -3.76 0.10 -0.67
CA HIS A 111 -4.48 -0.73 -1.63
C HIS A 111 -5.48 -1.64 -0.92
N ASP A 112 -6.75 -1.57 -1.29
CA ASP A 112 -7.83 -2.34 -0.65
C ASP A 112 -7.62 -3.84 -0.62
N ASN A 113 -6.85 -4.38 -1.56
CA ASN A 113 -6.67 -5.82 -1.77
C ASN A 113 -5.30 -6.36 -1.32
N VAL A 114 -4.36 -5.50 -0.89
CA VAL A 114 -3.04 -5.91 -0.40
C VAL A 114 -2.95 -5.63 1.09
N VAL A 115 -2.62 -6.65 1.87
CA VAL A 115 -2.38 -6.51 3.31
C VAL A 115 -0.89 -6.34 3.52
N GLU A 116 -0.52 -5.26 4.18
CA GLU A 116 0.86 -4.88 4.43
C GLU A 116 1.16 -4.91 5.92
N ARG A 117 2.43 -5.10 6.27
CA ARG A 117 2.96 -4.98 7.63
C ARG A 117 4.04 -3.91 7.67
N TYR A 118 4.25 -3.33 8.84
CA TYR A 118 5.40 -2.45 9.08
C TYR A 118 6.71 -3.24 8.98
N VAL A 119 7.66 -2.69 8.24
CA VAL A 119 9.04 -3.18 8.15
C VAL A 119 10.00 -2.00 8.38
N PRO A 120 10.95 -2.11 9.32
CA PRO A 120 11.90 -1.05 9.58
C PRO A 120 12.65 -0.61 8.30
N PHE A 121 12.87 0.70 8.16
CA PHE A 121 13.54 1.42 7.06
C PHE A 121 12.74 1.54 5.78
N VAL A 122 12.05 0.50 5.31
CA VAL A 122 11.22 0.53 4.10
C VAL A 122 9.76 0.83 4.38
N LEU A 123 9.38 0.96 5.65
CA LEU A 123 8.07 1.27 6.22
C LEU A 123 7.04 0.15 6.10
N TRP A 124 6.83 -0.42 4.94
CA TRP A 124 5.87 -1.51 4.73
C TRP A 124 6.35 -2.53 3.72
N ARG A 125 5.79 -3.71 3.85
CA ARG A 125 5.89 -4.82 2.91
C ARG A 125 4.65 -5.69 3.05
N ALA A 126 4.25 -6.40 2.00
CA ALA A 126 3.14 -7.33 2.06
C ALA A 126 3.33 -8.38 3.18
N VAL A 127 2.21 -8.86 3.74
CA VAL A 127 2.24 -9.90 4.80
C VAL A 127 2.80 -11.20 4.21
N PRO A 128 3.71 -11.89 4.93
CA PRO A 128 4.29 -13.16 4.48
C PRO A 128 3.27 -14.30 4.33
N ASP A 129 3.66 -15.30 3.54
CA ASP A 129 2.98 -16.59 3.38
C ASP A 129 1.47 -16.45 3.14
N THR A 130 1.08 -15.49 2.28
CA THR A 130 -0.31 -15.09 2.12
C THR A 130 -0.73 -15.14 0.66
N VAL A 131 -1.98 -15.56 0.40
CA VAL A 131 -2.64 -15.44 -0.90
C VAL A 131 -3.65 -14.29 -0.83
N MET A 132 -3.52 -13.31 -1.71
CA MET A 132 -4.33 -12.09 -1.75
C MET A 132 -4.71 -11.78 -3.19
N ALA A 133 -5.99 -11.83 -3.55
CA ALA A 133 -6.49 -11.40 -4.86
C ALA A 133 -5.65 -11.87 -6.07
N GLY A 134 -5.26 -13.15 -6.11
CA GLY A 134 -4.44 -13.73 -7.18
C GLY A 134 -2.93 -13.56 -7.02
N ALA A 135 -2.48 -12.87 -5.96
CA ALA A 135 -1.08 -12.72 -5.62
C ALA A 135 -0.70 -13.60 -4.41
N THR A 136 0.43 -14.28 -4.51
CA THR A 136 1.00 -15.10 -3.43
C THR A 136 2.30 -14.47 -2.94
N THR A 137 2.49 -14.36 -1.64
CA THR A 137 3.72 -13.86 -1.02
C THR A 137 4.53 -14.97 -0.37
N ASP A 138 5.86 -14.82 -0.38
CA ASP A 138 6.79 -15.73 0.29
C ASP A 138 6.94 -15.43 1.80
N GLY A 139 7.81 -16.17 2.50
CA GLY A 139 8.07 -16.01 3.93
C GLY A 139 8.67 -14.65 4.34
N GLU A 140 9.14 -13.85 3.39
CA GLU A 140 9.62 -12.49 3.63
C GLU A 140 8.57 -11.41 3.30
N GLY A 141 7.52 -11.77 2.55
CA GLY A 141 6.45 -10.87 2.09
C GLY A 141 6.72 -10.29 0.69
N PHE A 142 7.58 -10.91 -0.10
CA PHE A 142 7.73 -10.59 -1.52
C PHE A 142 6.79 -11.44 -2.35
N ARG A 143 6.33 -10.89 -3.47
CA ARG A 143 5.47 -11.64 -4.38
C ARG A 143 6.23 -12.78 -5.05
N ILE A 144 5.66 -13.98 -5.02
CA ILE A 144 6.25 -15.16 -5.68
C ILE A 144 6.23 -14.98 -7.20
N THR A 145 7.38 -15.23 -7.83
CA THR A 145 7.46 -15.49 -9.27
C THR A 145 7.45 -17.01 -9.47
N PRO A 146 6.41 -17.60 -10.06
CA PRO A 146 6.37 -19.03 -10.32
C PRO A 146 7.57 -19.49 -11.16
N PRO A 147 8.02 -20.75 -11.01
CA PRO A 147 9.14 -21.26 -11.78
C PRO A 147 8.97 -21.10 -13.29
N SER A 148 10.06 -20.91 -14.02
CA SER A 148 10.03 -20.89 -15.48
C SER A 148 9.50 -22.21 -16.03
N THR A 149 8.70 -22.11 -17.09
CA THR A 149 8.28 -23.27 -17.89
C THR A 149 9.35 -23.70 -18.90
N VAL A 150 10.31 -22.83 -19.17
CA VAL A 150 11.46 -23.10 -20.03
C VAL A 150 12.43 -23.99 -19.26
N ARG A 151 12.74 -25.16 -19.85
CA ARG A 151 13.75 -26.09 -19.29
C ARG A 151 15.08 -25.80 -19.95
N SER A 152 16.09 -25.57 -19.13
CA SER A 152 17.45 -25.32 -19.56
C SER A 152 18.41 -25.88 -18.50
N ASP A 153 19.62 -26.22 -18.91
CA ASP A 153 20.70 -26.68 -18.05
C ASP A 153 21.72 -25.54 -17.84
N GLY A 154 22.51 -25.62 -16.78
CA GLY A 154 23.55 -24.65 -16.47
C GLY A 154 23.32 -23.89 -15.17
N ASP A 155 24.17 -22.90 -14.90
CA ASP A 155 24.10 -22.07 -13.72
C ASP A 155 22.93 -21.12 -13.81
N THR A 156 22.21 -20.95 -12.69
CA THR A 156 21.03 -20.11 -12.61
C THR A 156 21.43 -18.62 -12.56
N LEU A 157 20.84 -17.81 -13.43
CA LEU A 157 20.92 -16.35 -13.37
C LEU A 157 19.86 -15.83 -12.38
N TYR A 158 20.28 -15.04 -11.40
CA TYR A 158 19.41 -14.41 -10.41
C TYR A 158 19.21 -12.94 -10.71
N LEU A 159 17.94 -12.53 -10.90
CA LEU A 159 17.55 -11.14 -11.12
C LEU A 159 16.63 -10.68 -10.00
N TYR A 160 16.95 -9.54 -9.37
CA TYR A 160 16.04 -8.84 -8.44
C TYR A 160 15.33 -7.71 -9.16
N ALA A 161 13.99 -7.75 -9.18
CA ALA A 161 13.15 -6.72 -9.78
C ALA A 161 12.50 -5.88 -8.68
N PHE A 162 12.91 -4.63 -8.56
CA PHE A 162 12.33 -3.62 -7.67
C PHE A 162 11.34 -2.75 -8.44
N GLY A 163 10.43 -2.10 -7.72
CA GLY A 163 9.42 -1.24 -8.29
C GLY A 163 8.21 -1.09 -7.37
N GLY A 164 7.26 -0.28 -7.80
CA GLY A 164 5.98 -0.09 -7.14
C GLY A 164 4.97 -1.19 -7.46
N SER A 165 3.68 -0.85 -7.36
CA SER A 165 2.55 -1.77 -7.61
C SER A 165 2.51 -2.32 -9.04
N ALA A 166 3.02 -1.61 -10.03
CA ALA A 166 3.08 -2.07 -11.42
C ALA A 166 4.05 -3.26 -11.57
N MET A 167 5.28 -3.18 -11.03
CA MET A 167 6.22 -4.31 -11.02
C MET A 167 5.75 -5.41 -10.07
N TRP A 168 5.17 -5.07 -8.92
CA TRP A 168 4.53 -6.04 -8.04
C TRP A 168 3.47 -6.87 -8.80
N GLY A 169 2.78 -6.28 -9.78
CA GLY A 169 1.75 -6.90 -10.60
C GLY A 169 0.36 -6.77 -10.01
N TYR A 170 0.01 -5.56 -9.53
CA TYR A 170 -1.32 -5.29 -8.99
C TYR A 170 -2.41 -5.58 -10.03
N GLY A 171 -3.45 -6.31 -9.61
CA GLY A 171 -4.61 -6.64 -10.45
C GLY A 171 -4.44 -7.82 -11.40
N VAL A 172 -3.31 -8.54 -11.37
CA VAL A 172 -3.06 -9.74 -12.19
C VAL A 172 -2.61 -10.94 -11.35
N ASP A 173 -2.77 -12.15 -11.89
CA ASP A 173 -2.30 -13.38 -11.25
C ASP A 173 -0.77 -13.50 -11.28
N ASP A 174 -0.18 -14.37 -10.42
CA ASP A 174 1.27 -14.57 -10.29
C ASP A 174 1.95 -14.97 -11.61
N THR A 175 1.25 -15.66 -12.50
CA THR A 175 1.73 -16.05 -13.85
C THR A 175 1.51 -14.98 -14.92
N CYS A 176 1.05 -13.79 -14.53
CA CYS A 176 0.74 -12.68 -15.43
C CYS A 176 1.49 -11.39 -15.08
N THR A 177 2.50 -11.46 -14.19
CA THR A 177 3.32 -10.31 -13.79
C THR A 177 4.44 -10.03 -14.79
N ILE A 178 4.98 -8.80 -14.78
CA ILE A 178 6.19 -8.46 -15.54
C ILE A 178 7.33 -9.42 -15.16
N ALA A 179 7.54 -9.65 -13.86
CA ALA A 179 8.59 -10.53 -13.35
C ALA A 179 8.47 -11.96 -13.89
N PHE A 180 7.24 -12.52 -13.95
CA PHE A 180 7.04 -13.86 -14.50
C PHE A 180 7.35 -13.90 -16.01
N TYR A 181 6.82 -12.98 -16.80
CA TYR A 181 7.08 -12.95 -18.24
C TYR A 181 8.56 -12.68 -18.55
N LEU A 182 9.19 -11.75 -17.83
CA LEU A 182 10.64 -11.48 -17.97
C LEU A 182 11.48 -12.73 -17.70
N GLN A 183 11.12 -13.49 -16.67
CA GLN A 183 11.79 -14.78 -16.39
C GLN A 183 11.67 -15.78 -17.56
N GLN A 184 10.50 -15.85 -18.23
CA GLN A 184 10.32 -16.73 -19.40
C GLN A 184 11.15 -16.24 -20.60
N GLU A 185 11.10 -14.95 -20.92
CA GLU A 185 11.83 -14.36 -22.06
C GLU A 185 13.35 -14.52 -21.88
N LEU A 186 13.89 -14.17 -20.70
CA LEU A 186 15.32 -14.31 -20.42
C LEU A 186 15.76 -15.79 -20.43
N ALA A 187 14.98 -16.69 -19.84
CA ALA A 187 15.33 -18.12 -19.84
C ALA A 187 15.33 -18.71 -21.26
N SER A 188 14.44 -18.24 -22.12
CA SER A 188 14.37 -18.66 -23.53
C SER A 188 15.52 -18.08 -24.35
N GLY A 189 15.84 -16.79 -24.17
CA GLY A 189 16.88 -16.11 -24.95
C GLY A 189 18.29 -16.52 -24.54
N LEU A 190 18.53 -16.77 -23.25
CA LEU A 190 19.86 -17.15 -22.73
C LEU A 190 20.11 -18.66 -22.74
N GLU A 191 19.09 -19.47 -23.03
CA GLU A 191 19.16 -20.95 -22.98
C GLU A 191 19.71 -21.50 -21.64
N ARG A 192 19.55 -20.72 -20.52
CA ARG A 192 19.99 -21.06 -19.16
C ARG A 192 18.88 -20.83 -18.13
N PRO A 193 18.94 -21.48 -16.95
CA PRO A 193 17.97 -21.22 -15.90
C PRO A 193 18.01 -19.75 -15.44
N VAL A 194 16.83 -19.11 -15.37
CA VAL A 194 16.69 -17.75 -14.88
C VAL A 194 15.71 -17.72 -13.71
N ARG A 195 16.03 -16.97 -12.66
CA ARG A 195 15.21 -16.76 -11.49
C ARG A 195 15.01 -15.27 -11.26
N VAL A 196 13.82 -14.77 -11.57
CA VAL A 196 13.44 -13.39 -11.26
C VAL A 196 12.76 -13.35 -9.90
N SER A 197 13.37 -12.67 -8.92
CA SER A 197 12.79 -12.41 -7.62
C SER A 197 12.07 -11.07 -7.68
N ASN A 198 10.74 -11.08 -7.57
CA ASN A 198 9.93 -9.88 -7.52
C ASN A 198 10.04 -9.23 -6.13
N ARG A 199 10.92 -8.24 -5.98
CA ARG A 199 11.18 -7.48 -4.75
C ARG A 199 10.36 -6.20 -4.67
N ALA A 200 9.49 -5.95 -5.64
CA ALA A 200 8.60 -4.81 -5.67
C ALA A 200 7.58 -4.84 -4.54
N GLN A 201 7.11 -3.66 -4.14
CA GLN A 201 6.04 -3.50 -3.15
C GLN A 201 5.09 -2.38 -3.60
N CYS A 202 3.81 -2.53 -3.31
CA CYS A 202 2.84 -1.50 -3.66
C CYS A 202 3.24 -0.16 -3.02
N ALA A 203 3.10 0.92 -3.79
CA ALA A 203 3.33 2.30 -3.35
C ALA A 203 4.75 2.65 -2.86
N GLN A 204 5.74 1.79 -3.03
CA GLN A 204 7.14 2.16 -2.78
C GLN A 204 7.67 3.05 -3.92
N ALA A 205 8.48 4.03 -3.55
CA ALA A 205 9.23 4.90 -4.44
C ALA A 205 10.70 4.48 -4.49
N SER A 206 11.45 4.94 -5.47
CA SER A 206 12.84 4.54 -5.75
C SER A 206 13.78 4.62 -4.54
N THR A 207 13.58 5.59 -3.62
CA THR A 207 14.36 5.68 -2.37
C THR A 207 14.13 4.48 -1.46
N GLN A 208 12.89 4.00 -1.31
CA GLN A 208 12.57 2.83 -0.48
C GLN A 208 13.14 1.55 -1.11
N GLU A 209 13.11 1.45 -2.41
CA GLU A 209 13.63 0.32 -3.18
C GLU A 209 15.16 0.23 -3.09
N LEU A 210 15.85 1.37 -3.17
CA LEU A 210 17.29 1.46 -2.92
C LEU A 210 17.64 1.00 -1.49
N ILE A 211 16.84 1.39 -0.49
CA ILE A 211 17.01 0.92 0.89
C ILE A 211 16.80 -0.60 0.97
N GLU A 212 15.79 -1.15 0.28
CA GLU A 212 15.56 -2.59 0.24
C GLU A 212 16.75 -3.33 -0.40
N LEU A 213 17.31 -2.82 -1.51
CA LEU A 213 18.53 -3.36 -2.10
C LEU A 213 19.68 -3.38 -1.09
N LEU A 214 19.91 -2.29 -0.36
CA LEU A 214 20.93 -2.22 0.70
C LEU A 214 20.71 -3.28 1.79
N LEU A 215 19.46 -3.53 2.18
CA LEU A 215 19.12 -4.56 3.17
C LEU A 215 19.44 -5.96 2.64
N GLN A 216 19.19 -6.25 1.37
CA GLN A 216 19.51 -7.52 0.73
C GLN A 216 21.02 -7.72 0.63
N LEU A 217 21.75 -6.73 0.14
CA LEU A 217 23.22 -6.80 0.02
C LEU A 217 23.88 -6.97 1.39
N ARG A 218 23.41 -6.26 2.42
CA ARG A 218 23.87 -6.43 3.81
C ARG A 218 23.65 -7.84 4.34
N ALA A 219 22.59 -8.52 3.93
CA ALA A 219 22.29 -9.89 4.30
C ALA A 219 23.13 -10.92 3.51
N GLY A 220 23.95 -10.49 2.55
CA GLY A 220 24.75 -11.36 1.67
C GLY A 220 23.99 -11.86 0.44
N ASN A 221 22.78 -11.35 0.19
CA ASN A 221 21.97 -11.72 -0.97
C ASN A 221 22.36 -10.83 -2.15
N VAL A 222 23.33 -11.27 -2.95
CA VAL A 222 23.80 -10.53 -4.14
C VAL A 222 23.25 -11.22 -5.39
N PRO A 223 22.44 -10.55 -6.22
CA PRO A 223 21.96 -11.09 -7.50
C PRO A 223 23.01 -10.87 -8.61
N ASP A 224 22.79 -11.46 -9.78
CA ASP A 224 23.57 -11.15 -10.98
C ASP A 224 23.08 -9.84 -11.64
N ILE A 225 21.77 -9.60 -11.58
CA ILE A 225 21.12 -8.43 -12.19
C ILE A 225 20.16 -7.79 -11.19
N VAL A 226 20.14 -6.46 -11.14
CA VAL A 226 19.15 -5.63 -10.45
C VAL A 226 18.41 -4.79 -11.47
N LEU A 227 17.10 -4.82 -11.42
CA LEU A 227 16.20 -4.01 -12.24
C LEU A 227 15.33 -3.13 -11.34
N PHE A 228 15.31 -1.83 -11.59
CA PHE A 228 14.37 -0.86 -11.01
C PHE A 228 13.36 -0.44 -12.07
N TYR A 229 12.06 -0.49 -11.73
CA TYR A 229 10.95 -0.12 -12.62
C TYR A 229 10.07 0.92 -11.93
N ASP A 230 10.38 2.19 -12.13
CA ASP A 230 10.01 3.31 -11.28
C ASP A 230 9.42 4.50 -12.02
N GLY A 231 9.34 5.62 -11.29
CA GLY A 231 9.00 6.96 -11.74
C GLY A 231 7.62 7.40 -11.27
N PHE A 232 6.61 6.57 -11.40
CA PHE A 232 5.23 6.94 -11.03
C PHE A 232 5.10 7.27 -9.54
N ASN A 233 5.58 6.39 -8.66
CA ASN A 233 5.46 6.58 -7.21
C ASN A 233 6.34 7.71 -6.70
N ASP A 234 7.47 8.00 -7.34
CA ASP A 234 8.32 9.15 -7.02
C ASP A 234 7.56 10.46 -7.25
N VAL A 235 6.82 10.55 -8.36
CA VAL A 235 5.95 11.70 -8.64
C VAL A 235 4.75 11.73 -7.69
N ALA A 236 4.12 10.57 -7.42
CA ALA A 236 2.91 10.50 -6.58
C ALA A 236 3.20 10.91 -5.14
N SER A 237 4.32 10.46 -4.57
CA SER A 237 4.74 10.84 -3.22
C SER A 237 5.08 12.33 -3.11
N ALA A 238 5.76 12.87 -4.14
CA ALA A 238 6.06 14.29 -4.22
C ALA A 238 4.81 15.15 -4.41
N TYR A 239 3.85 14.67 -5.22
CA TYR A 239 2.55 15.34 -5.39
C TYR A 239 1.81 15.50 -4.06
N GLU A 240 1.70 14.41 -3.28
CA GLU A 240 0.99 14.39 -2.00
C GLU A 240 1.70 15.24 -0.93
N SER A 241 3.02 15.15 -0.85
CA SER A 241 3.79 15.73 0.27
C SER A 241 4.42 17.08 -0.03
N GLY A 242 4.62 17.44 -1.28
CA GLY A 242 5.48 18.55 -1.70
C GLY A 242 6.97 18.30 -1.50
N ILE A 243 7.40 17.04 -1.24
CA ILE A 243 8.78 16.67 -0.92
C ILE A 243 9.23 15.55 -1.85
N ALA A 244 10.23 15.83 -2.68
CA ALA A 244 10.85 14.83 -3.55
C ALA A 244 11.57 13.73 -2.76
N GLY A 245 11.49 12.49 -3.23
CA GLY A 245 12.13 11.33 -2.60
C GLY A 245 11.47 10.86 -1.30
N ALA A 246 10.35 11.47 -0.91
CA ALA A 246 9.53 11.01 0.21
C ALA A 246 8.79 9.71 -0.17
N HIS A 247 8.29 9.02 0.84
CA HIS A 247 7.37 7.89 0.64
C HIS A 247 5.93 8.37 0.60
N LEU A 248 5.04 7.63 -0.07
CA LEU A 248 3.60 7.87 -0.03
C LEU A 248 3.08 7.81 1.42
N GLY A 249 2.10 8.63 1.76
CA GLY A 249 1.54 8.71 3.12
C GLY A 249 2.43 9.43 4.14
N LEU A 250 3.47 10.15 3.72
CA LEU A 250 4.39 10.88 4.62
C LEU A 250 3.62 11.76 5.60
N ARG A 251 2.71 12.59 5.12
CA ARG A 251 1.94 13.52 5.96
C ARG A 251 1.06 12.83 7.00
N SER A 252 0.51 11.67 6.65
CA SER A 252 -0.24 10.84 7.59
C SER A 252 0.65 10.29 8.71
N ILE A 253 1.88 9.90 8.41
CA ILE A 253 2.86 9.41 9.39
C ILE A 253 3.36 10.56 10.26
N GLU A 254 3.76 11.69 9.69
CA GLU A 254 4.15 12.90 10.41
C GLU A 254 3.06 13.33 11.39
N GLY A 255 1.84 13.50 10.91
CA GLY A 255 0.73 13.90 11.75
C GLY A 255 0.45 12.93 12.91
N ARG A 256 0.68 11.62 12.73
CA ARG A 256 0.60 10.63 13.81
C ARG A 256 1.72 10.82 14.84
N ILE A 257 2.94 11.07 14.40
CA ILE A 257 4.09 11.32 15.27
C ILE A 257 3.90 12.62 16.06
N GLU A 258 3.42 13.66 15.40
CA GLU A 258 3.17 14.99 16.01
C GLU A 258 1.88 15.03 16.85
N GLY A 259 1.09 13.97 16.81
CA GLY A 259 -0.14 13.87 17.57
C GLY A 259 -1.30 14.68 16.99
N ASP A 260 -1.30 14.97 15.68
CA ASP A 260 -2.43 15.63 15.01
C ASP A 260 -3.67 14.73 15.14
N PRO A 261 -4.76 15.26 15.75
CA PRO A 261 -6.00 14.52 15.89
C PRO A 261 -6.59 14.01 14.57
N ARG A 262 -6.34 14.69 13.45
CA ARG A 262 -6.81 14.32 12.12
C ARG A 262 -6.03 13.14 11.55
N ALA A 263 -4.72 13.18 11.63
CA ALA A 263 -3.84 12.10 11.20
C ALA A 263 -3.96 10.84 12.08
N MET A 264 -4.31 11.02 13.37
CA MET A 264 -4.55 9.90 14.30
C MET A 264 -5.89 9.20 14.03
N GLY A 265 -6.67 9.63 13.01
CA GLY A 265 -7.99 9.05 12.74
C GLY A 265 -8.87 9.07 13.99
N ARG A 266 -8.89 10.18 14.76
CA ARG A 266 -9.74 10.30 15.96
C ARG A 266 -11.21 10.32 15.57
N ILE A 267 -11.65 9.18 15.13
CA ILE A 267 -13.05 8.83 15.03
C ILE A 267 -13.60 8.90 16.46
N PRO A 268 -14.76 9.49 16.69
CA PRO A 268 -15.45 9.38 17.97
C PRO A 268 -15.43 7.92 18.44
N LEU A 269 -15.14 7.65 19.72
CA LEU A 269 -15.07 6.30 20.26
C LEU A 269 -16.24 5.41 19.81
N ALA A 270 -17.43 5.98 19.72
CA ALA A 270 -18.62 5.29 19.26
C ALA A 270 -18.51 4.84 17.78
N GLU A 271 -17.90 5.65 16.94
CA GLU A 271 -17.66 5.33 15.54
C GLU A 271 -16.56 4.29 15.38
N ASP A 272 -15.46 4.38 16.12
CA ASP A 272 -14.40 3.35 16.12
C ASP A 272 -14.94 1.99 16.55
N VAL A 273 -15.74 1.96 17.66
CA VAL A 273 -16.41 0.75 18.11
C VAL A 273 -17.36 0.22 17.03
N PHE A 274 -18.16 1.10 16.40
CA PHE A 274 -19.08 0.70 15.33
C PHE A 274 -18.35 0.15 14.11
N ARG A 275 -17.26 0.79 13.66
CA ARG A 275 -16.44 0.33 12.54
C ARG A 275 -15.79 -1.04 12.78
N ARG A 276 -15.58 -1.42 14.04
CA ARG A 276 -15.06 -2.75 14.42
C ARG A 276 -16.10 -3.85 14.43
N THR A 277 -17.39 -3.52 14.28
CA THR A 277 -18.48 -4.50 14.26
C THR A 277 -18.56 -5.28 12.94
N ASN A 278 -19.08 -6.51 12.99
CA ASN A 278 -19.39 -7.27 11.78
C ASN A 278 -20.59 -6.66 11.02
N PHE A 279 -21.44 -5.92 11.73
CA PHE A 279 -22.54 -5.19 11.12
C PHE A 279 -22.03 -4.06 10.20
N PHE A 280 -21.01 -3.30 10.62
CA PHE A 280 -20.35 -2.34 9.76
C PHE A 280 -19.72 -2.98 8.51
N LEU A 281 -19.05 -4.14 8.70
CA LEU A 281 -18.50 -4.91 7.60
C LEU A 281 -19.58 -5.33 6.58
N PHE A 282 -20.72 -5.78 7.08
CA PHE A 282 -21.88 -6.13 6.25
C PHE A 282 -22.41 -4.92 5.47
N LEU A 283 -22.56 -3.75 6.09
CA LEU A 283 -22.95 -2.53 5.41
C LEU A 283 -21.96 -2.14 4.30
N GLY A 284 -20.67 -2.31 4.54
CA GLY A 284 -19.64 -2.12 3.53
C GLY A 284 -19.72 -3.11 2.38
N SER A 285 -20.07 -4.39 2.65
CA SER A 285 -20.19 -5.41 1.60
C SER A 285 -21.37 -5.18 0.65
N ILE A 286 -22.39 -4.42 1.09
CA ILE A 286 -23.54 -4.02 0.26
C ILE A 286 -23.46 -2.55 -0.23
N GLY A 287 -22.31 -1.90 -0.05
CA GLY A 287 -22.04 -0.56 -0.56
C GLY A 287 -22.75 0.59 0.18
N LEU A 288 -23.31 0.35 1.37
CA LEU A 288 -24.01 1.39 2.16
C LEU A 288 -23.09 2.25 3.01
N VAL A 289 -21.88 1.79 3.31
CA VAL A 289 -20.85 2.55 4.04
C VAL A 289 -19.49 2.31 3.39
N SER A 290 -18.66 3.33 3.37
CA SER A 290 -17.25 3.18 3.00
C SER A 290 -16.50 2.57 4.18
N SER A 291 -15.67 1.55 3.92
CA SER A 291 -14.78 0.98 4.92
C SER A 291 -13.60 1.89 5.24
N GLU A 292 -13.39 2.91 4.43
CA GLU A 292 -12.31 3.86 4.60
C GLU A 292 -12.65 4.85 5.73
N ALA A 293 -11.72 5.04 6.65
CA ALA A 293 -11.69 6.25 7.47
C ALA A 293 -11.62 7.41 6.48
N ASN A 294 -12.42 8.45 6.69
CA ASN A 294 -12.40 9.66 5.86
C ASN A 294 -10.91 10.03 5.65
N PRO A 295 -10.34 9.81 4.46
CA PRO A 295 -8.96 10.20 4.25
C PRO A 295 -8.87 11.70 4.53
N LEU A 296 -7.72 12.15 5.02
CA LEU A 296 -7.40 13.57 4.97
C LEU A 296 -7.73 14.03 3.54
N PRO A 297 -8.34 15.22 3.37
CA PRO A 297 -8.57 15.73 2.02
C PRO A 297 -7.25 15.60 1.26
N PRO A 298 -7.29 15.15 0.01
CA PRO A 298 -6.07 14.97 -0.77
C PRO A 298 -5.35 16.32 -0.81
N GLU A 299 -4.20 16.40 -0.15
CA GLU A 299 -3.29 17.52 -0.22
C GLU A 299 -2.43 17.37 -1.47
N SER A 300 -2.10 18.47 -2.10
CA SER A 300 -1.15 18.51 -3.21
C SER A 300 0.06 19.37 -2.84
N TYR A 301 1.12 19.26 -3.58
CA TYR A 301 2.32 20.10 -3.40
C TYR A 301 1.99 21.61 -3.35
N MET A 302 0.91 22.04 -3.99
CA MET A 302 0.50 23.45 -3.99
C MET A 302 0.00 23.90 -2.60
N ASP A 303 -0.63 23.01 -1.84
CA ASP A 303 -1.09 23.31 -0.47
C ASP A 303 0.11 23.54 0.46
N HIS A 304 1.29 23.07 0.07
CA HIS A 304 2.56 23.28 0.74
C HIS A 304 3.37 24.45 0.17
N GLY A 305 2.83 25.20 -0.80
CA GLY A 305 3.47 26.37 -1.41
C GLY A 305 4.67 26.02 -2.31
N VAL A 306 4.76 24.79 -2.79
CA VAL A 306 5.84 24.32 -3.66
C VAL A 306 5.47 24.60 -5.11
N SER A 307 6.45 25.06 -5.93
CA SER A 307 6.23 25.30 -7.36
C SER A 307 6.37 24.01 -8.15
N LEU A 308 5.61 23.89 -9.23
CA LEU A 308 5.63 22.72 -10.13
C LEU A 308 7.01 22.45 -10.70
N ASP A 309 7.69 23.47 -11.23
CA ASP A 309 8.99 23.29 -11.87
C ASP A 309 10.07 22.88 -10.86
N SER A 310 10.10 23.54 -9.68
CA SER A 310 11.04 23.17 -8.61
C SER A 310 10.84 21.74 -8.14
N LEU A 311 9.60 21.34 -7.93
CA LEU A 311 9.30 19.97 -7.46
C LEU A 311 9.67 18.94 -8.52
N ALA A 312 9.39 19.20 -9.80
CA ALA A 312 9.74 18.28 -10.87
C ALA A 312 11.27 18.10 -10.99
N ASP A 313 12.01 19.20 -10.92
CA ASP A 313 13.48 19.18 -10.96
C ASP A 313 14.05 18.42 -9.74
N ASP A 314 13.47 18.61 -8.55
CA ASP A 314 13.86 17.90 -7.32
C ASP A 314 13.56 16.39 -7.41
N VAL A 315 12.39 16.00 -7.92
CA VAL A 315 12.01 14.57 -8.11
C VAL A 315 13.01 13.88 -9.02
N VAL A 316 13.33 14.50 -10.16
CA VAL A 316 14.29 13.94 -11.12
C VAL A 316 15.70 13.89 -10.54
N SER A 317 16.12 14.93 -9.83
CA SER A 317 17.43 14.98 -9.17
C SER A 317 17.59 13.87 -8.12
N ILE A 318 16.59 13.65 -7.26
CA ILE A 318 16.61 12.57 -6.26
C ILE A 318 16.64 11.19 -6.93
N TYR A 319 15.80 10.98 -7.95
CA TYR A 319 15.80 9.72 -8.70
C TYR A 319 17.19 9.43 -9.32
N LEU A 320 17.80 10.40 -10.01
CA LEU A 320 19.14 10.26 -10.59
C LEU A 320 20.21 10.06 -9.50
N GLY A 321 20.04 10.67 -8.34
CA GLY A 321 20.86 10.40 -7.16
C GLY A 321 20.77 8.93 -6.72
N ASN A 322 19.55 8.38 -6.65
CA ASN A 322 19.32 6.97 -6.31
C ASN A 322 19.94 6.03 -7.36
N THR A 323 19.79 6.32 -8.65
CA THR A 323 20.41 5.51 -9.73
C THR A 323 21.95 5.56 -9.64
N THR A 324 22.52 6.71 -9.31
CA THR A 324 23.97 6.86 -9.09
C THR A 324 24.45 5.99 -7.92
N VAL A 325 23.74 5.99 -6.79
CA VAL A 325 24.08 5.17 -5.62
C VAL A 325 23.97 3.69 -5.96
N ALA A 326 22.87 3.26 -6.60
CA ALA A 326 22.68 1.87 -7.01
C ALA A 326 23.77 1.40 -8.00
N THR A 327 24.19 2.28 -8.92
CA THR A 327 25.32 2.00 -9.84
C THR A 327 26.63 1.80 -9.08
N LYS A 328 26.92 2.62 -8.06
CA LYS A 328 28.11 2.40 -7.21
C LYS A 328 28.05 1.11 -6.41
N LEU A 329 26.87 0.73 -5.95
CA LEU A 329 26.67 -0.58 -5.32
C LEU A 329 26.90 -1.71 -6.31
N SER A 330 26.44 -1.59 -7.56
CA SER A 330 26.66 -2.58 -8.60
C SER A 330 28.15 -2.79 -8.90
N GLU A 331 28.94 -1.71 -9.00
CA GLU A 331 30.39 -1.76 -9.14
C GLU A 331 31.06 -2.45 -7.95
N ALA A 332 30.59 -2.19 -6.72
CA ALA A 332 31.20 -2.71 -5.49
C ALA A 332 30.87 -4.19 -5.24
N TYR A 333 29.68 -4.64 -5.61
CA TYR A 333 29.19 -6.00 -5.35
C TYR A 333 29.24 -6.93 -6.59
N GLY A 334 29.50 -6.40 -7.79
CA GLY A 334 29.69 -7.18 -9.01
C GLY A 334 28.41 -7.63 -9.69
N PHE A 335 27.32 -6.87 -9.60
CA PHE A 335 26.06 -7.13 -10.32
C PHE A 335 25.81 -6.08 -11.42
N ALA A 336 25.05 -6.45 -12.44
CA ALA A 336 24.55 -5.46 -13.42
C ALA A 336 23.31 -4.75 -12.87
N VAL A 337 23.15 -3.44 -13.16
CA VAL A 337 21.96 -2.68 -12.74
C VAL A 337 21.33 -1.95 -13.92
N TYR A 338 20.00 -2.00 -14.01
CA TYR A 338 19.18 -1.35 -15.03
C TYR A 338 18.05 -0.56 -14.37
N PHE A 339 17.69 0.58 -14.98
CA PHE A 339 16.65 1.46 -14.51
C PHE A 339 15.66 1.72 -15.64
N VAL A 340 14.37 1.67 -15.33
CA VAL A 340 13.31 1.87 -16.31
C VAL A 340 12.27 2.83 -15.76
N LEU A 341 12.05 3.92 -16.48
CA LEU A 341 10.90 4.79 -16.24
C LEU A 341 9.65 4.11 -16.79
N GLN A 342 8.74 3.75 -15.92
CA GLN A 342 7.52 3.01 -16.27
C GLN A 342 6.55 3.86 -17.12
N PRO A 343 5.81 3.25 -18.07
CA PRO A 343 4.74 3.94 -18.78
C PRO A 343 3.59 4.29 -17.84
N ASN A 344 2.88 5.37 -18.17
CA ASN A 344 1.64 5.74 -17.49
C ASN A 344 0.66 6.40 -18.47
N ILE A 345 -0.61 6.46 -18.09
CA ILE A 345 -1.70 6.91 -18.97
C ILE A 345 -1.62 8.42 -19.34
N TRP A 346 -0.82 9.22 -18.64
CA TRP A 346 -0.66 10.66 -18.87
C TRP A 346 0.54 11.01 -19.74
N CYS A 347 1.49 10.09 -19.92
CA CYS A 347 2.67 10.23 -20.74
C CYS A 347 2.59 9.27 -21.93
N GLY A 348 3.34 9.55 -23.00
CA GLY A 348 3.24 8.80 -24.25
C GLY A 348 2.06 9.23 -25.13
N SER A 349 1.89 8.54 -26.26
CA SER A 349 0.92 8.86 -27.33
C SER A 349 -0.08 7.75 -27.59
N LYS A 350 -0.21 6.77 -26.67
CA LYS A 350 -1.13 5.64 -26.82
C LYS A 350 -2.55 6.07 -27.20
N PRO A 351 -3.15 5.49 -28.25
CA PRO A 351 -4.58 5.63 -28.52
C PRO A 351 -5.40 5.03 -27.38
N LEU A 352 -6.02 5.88 -26.56
CA LEU A 352 -6.78 5.44 -25.39
C LEU A 352 -8.19 4.98 -25.79
N SER A 353 -8.60 3.82 -25.30
CA SER A 353 -9.99 3.34 -25.36
C SER A 353 -10.93 4.22 -24.54
N ALA A 354 -12.24 4.07 -24.72
CA ALA A 354 -13.23 4.82 -23.95
C ALA A 354 -13.10 4.57 -22.43
N CYS A 355 -12.75 3.35 -22.01
CA CYS A 355 -12.51 2.99 -20.62
C CYS A 355 -11.25 3.69 -20.07
N GLU A 356 -10.14 3.64 -20.81
CA GLU A 356 -8.88 4.28 -20.43
C GLU A 356 -9.01 5.82 -20.41
N LEU A 357 -9.81 6.41 -21.30
CA LEU A 357 -10.17 7.83 -21.24
C LEU A 357 -10.90 8.15 -19.94
N GLY A 358 -11.79 7.25 -19.49
CA GLY A 358 -12.44 7.34 -18.19
C GLY A 358 -11.43 7.34 -17.03
N PHE A 359 -10.47 6.43 -17.05
CA PHE A 359 -9.40 6.37 -16.05
C PHE A 359 -8.56 7.67 -16.05
N ARG A 360 -8.10 8.09 -17.22
CA ARG A 360 -7.28 9.31 -17.35
C ARG A 360 -7.99 10.57 -16.85
N ASN A 361 -9.31 10.64 -16.97
CA ASN A 361 -10.12 11.79 -16.61
C ASN A 361 -10.80 11.67 -15.23
N GLY A 362 -10.49 10.63 -14.44
CA GLY A 362 -11.00 10.46 -13.07
C GLY A 362 -12.47 10.01 -12.97
N SER A 363 -13.08 9.57 -14.07
CA SER A 363 -14.50 9.13 -14.06
C SER A 363 -14.72 7.68 -13.63
N ALA A 364 -13.66 6.95 -13.30
CA ALA A 364 -13.73 5.58 -12.82
C ALA A 364 -13.62 5.51 -11.28
N ALA A 365 -14.29 4.54 -10.65
CA ALA A 365 -14.23 4.37 -9.19
C ALA A 365 -12.90 3.72 -8.74
N GLY A 366 -12.25 4.26 -7.70
CA GLY A 366 -11.00 3.75 -7.11
C GLY A 366 -10.45 4.65 -6.01
N ALA A 367 -9.53 4.16 -5.18
CA ALA A 367 -9.05 4.86 -3.97
C ALA A 367 -8.12 6.04 -4.28
N PHE A 368 -7.22 5.92 -5.26
CA PHE A 368 -6.36 6.99 -5.74
C PHE A 368 -6.73 7.31 -7.18
N GLN A 369 -7.33 8.47 -7.42
CA GLN A 369 -7.79 8.91 -8.74
C GLN A 369 -7.35 10.35 -9.01
N PRO A 370 -6.07 10.55 -9.30
CA PRO A 370 -5.55 11.89 -9.57
C PRO A 370 -6.02 12.44 -10.93
N GLY A 371 -6.72 11.65 -11.75
CA GLY A 371 -7.04 12.03 -13.13
C GLY A 371 -7.86 13.30 -13.32
N GLU A 372 -8.69 13.69 -12.34
CA GLU A 372 -9.43 14.96 -12.35
C GLU A 372 -8.55 16.16 -11.99
N ASP A 373 -7.43 15.95 -11.27
CA ASP A 373 -6.56 17.01 -10.82
C ASP A 373 -5.58 17.46 -11.90
N GLU A 374 -5.72 18.71 -12.33
CA GLU A 374 -4.83 19.31 -13.31
C GLU A 374 -3.39 19.45 -12.78
N ASN A 375 -3.19 19.68 -11.49
CA ASN A 375 -1.88 19.80 -10.87
C ASN A 375 -1.13 18.46 -10.93
N TRP A 376 -1.83 17.36 -10.73
CA TRP A 376 -1.27 16.02 -10.92
C TRP A 376 -0.80 15.81 -12.36
N ARG A 377 -1.68 16.07 -13.33
CA ARG A 377 -1.35 15.90 -14.76
C ARG A 377 -0.17 16.76 -15.20
N ASN A 378 -0.09 17.98 -14.68
CA ASN A 378 1.00 18.88 -14.98
C ASN A 378 2.31 18.39 -14.35
N LEU A 379 2.28 17.96 -13.08
CA LEU A 379 3.48 17.47 -12.40
C LEU A 379 4.04 16.21 -13.05
N ILE A 380 3.20 15.17 -13.28
CA ILE A 380 3.71 13.92 -13.86
C ILE A 380 4.29 14.13 -15.28
N ARG A 381 3.62 14.91 -16.12
CA ARG A 381 4.15 15.25 -17.44
C ARG A 381 5.44 16.05 -17.36
N ARG A 382 5.52 17.00 -16.44
CA ARG A 382 6.73 17.82 -16.28
C ARG A 382 7.91 16.96 -15.81
N CYS A 383 7.72 16.07 -14.85
CA CYS A 383 8.76 15.14 -14.41
C CYS A 383 9.26 14.27 -15.57
N TYR A 384 8.35 13.68 -16.36
CA TYR A 384 8.74 12.82 -17.48
C TYR A 384 9.48 13.59 -18.59
N LEU A 385 9.15 14.84 -18.84
CA LEU A 385 9.92 15.70 -19.75
C LEU A 385 11.33 15.97 -19.22
N VAL A 386 11.47 16.30 -17.93
CA VAL A 386 12.79 16.55 -17.31
C VAL A 386 13.63 15.27 -17.30
N TRP A 387 13.03 14.10 -17.04
CA TRP A 387 13.73 12.81 -17.15
C TRP A 387 14.22 12.56 -18.58
N ALA A 388 13.36 12.69 -19.58
CA ALA A 388 13.73 12.44 -20.98
C ALA A 388 14.96 13.28 -21.40
N ASP A 389 15.01 14.55 -20.99
CA ASP A 389 16.16 15.43 -21.24
C ASP A 389 17.41 14.96 -20.47
N SER A 390 17.25 14.46 -19.25
CA SER A 390 18.35 14.11 -18.35
C SER A 390 18.99 12.75 -18.65
N ILE A 391 18.20 11.76 -19.12
CA ILE A 391 18.66 10.38 -19.33
C ILE A 391 19.14 10.08 -20.74
N SER A 392 18.92 10.97 -21.70
CA SER A 392 19.22 10.79 -23.13
C SER A 392 20.64 10.30 -23.47
N ASN A 393 21.56 10.36 -22.51
CA ASN A 393 22.96 9.93 -22.66
C ASN A 393 23.41 8.91 -21.60
N GLN A 394 22.49 8.30 -20.84
CA GLN A 394 22.82 7.37 -19.76
C GLN A 394 22.43 5.93 -20.15
N GLY A 395 23.38 5.16 -20.65
CA GLY A 395 23.20 3.88 -21.31
C GLY A 395 22.59 2.71 -20.48
N ARG A 396 22.09 2.97 -19.25
CA ARG A 396 21.42 1.95 -18.41
C ARG A 396 20.11 2.45 -17.82
N ILE A 397 19.61 3.61 -18.26
CA ILE A 397 18.32 4.15 -17.89
C ILE A 397 17.45 4.20 -19.15
N PHE A 398 16.35 3.47 -19.16
CA PHE A 398 15.44 3.35 -20.29
C PHE A 398 14.14 4.11 -20.00
N ASP A 399 13.68 4.89 -20.96
CA ASP A 399 12.37 5.51 -20.93
C ASP A 399 11.36 4.62 -21.66
N TYR A 400 10.37 4.08 -20.91
CA TYR A 400 9.28 3.29 -21.46
C TYR A 400 7.96 4.05 -21.54
N SER A 401 7.97 5.37 -21.42
CA SER A 401 6.76 6.19 -21.56
C SER A 401 6.01 5.96 -22.87
N ASP A 402 6.71 5.56 -23.92
CA ASP A 402 6.23 5.25 -25.26
C ASP A 402 5.85 3.77 -25.49
N ALA A 403 6.03 2.91 -24.49
CA ALA A 403 5.92 1.45 -24.65
C ALA A 403 4.59 0.97 -25.23
N PHE A 404 3.54 1.77 -25.13
CA PHE A 404 2.20 1.44 -25.62
C PHE A 404 1.70 2.35 -26.74
N ASP A 405 2.52 3.21 -27.31
CA ASP A 405 2.10 4.22 -28.31
C ASP A 405 1.47 3.59 -29.56
N THR A 406 1.88 2.39 -29.95
CA THR A 406 1.33 1.65 -31.10
C THR A 406 0.22 0.66 -30.70
N CYS A 407 -0.15 0.60 -29.41
CA CYS A 407 -1.11 -0.39 -28.92
C CYS A 407 -2.54 0.13 -29.03
N GLU A 408 -3.37 -0.49 -29.86
CA GLU A 408 -4.77 -0.09 -30.09
C GLU A 408 -5.75 -0.70 -29.08
N TYR A 409 -5.37 -1.77 -28.35
CA TYR A 409 -6.22 -2.37 -27.33
C TYR A 409 -5.96 -1.81 -25.92
N PRO A 410 -6.93 -1.94 -24.99
CA PRO A 410 -6.76 -1.45 -23.63
C PRO A 410 -5.62 -2.15 -22.91
N VAL A 411 -4.72 -1.38 -22.30
CA VAL A 411 -3.61 -1.89 -21.47
C VAL A 411 -3.70 -1.41 -20.03
N TYR A 412 -4.25 -0.23 -19.76
CA TYR A 412 -4.41 0.29 -18.40
C TYR A 412 -5.68 -0.27 -17.75
N THR A 413 -5.61 -0.61 -16.46
CA THR A 413 -6.67 -1.36 -15.75
C THR A 413 -7.52 -0.54 -14.81
N ASP A 414 -7.02 0.63 -14.36
CA ASP A 414 -7.69 1.45 -13.36
C ASP A 414 -7.29 2.94 -13.41
N GLY A 415 -7.90 3.73 -12.53
CA GLY A 415 -7.68 5.18 -12.43
C GLY A 415 -6.33 5.58 -11.83
N CYS A 416 -5.54 4.64 -11.31
CA CYS A 416 -4.15 4.89 -10.95
C CYS A 416 -3.31 5.23 -12.19
N GLY A 417 -3.69 4.66 -13.37
CA GLY A 417 -3.07 5.00 -14.65
C GLY A 417 -1.65 4.46 -14.85
N ALA A 418 -1.17 3.61 -13.93
CA ALA A 418 0.13 2.93 -14.00
C ALA A 418 0.00 1.40 -13.96
N HIS A 419 -1.15 0.87 -13.54
CA HIS A 419 -1.42 -0.55 -13.54
C HIS A 419 -1.83 -1.02 -14.92
N ILE A 420 -1.30 -2.17 -15.35
CA ILE A 420 -1.49 -2.66 -16.71
C ILE A 420 -1.98 -4.11 -16.72
N THR A 421 -2.63 -4.48 -17.84
CA THR A 421 -3.14 -5.84 -18.07
C THR A 421 -2.01 -6.86 -18.19
N ALA A 422 -2.36 -8.16 -18.12
CA ALA A 422 -1.42 -9.25 -18.41
C ALA A 422 -0.75 -9.10 -19.81
N ALA A 423 -1.48 -8.61 -20.81
CA ALA A 423 -0.92 -8.33 -22.12
C ALA A 423 0.08 -7.18 -22.10
N GLY A 424 -0.22 -6.09 -21.38
CA GLY A 424 0.72 -5.00 -21.14
C GLY A 424 1.98 -5.46 -20.41
N ASN A 425 1.83 -6.26 -19.33
CA ASN A 425 2.96 -6.85 -18.60
C ASN A 425 3.86 -7.69 -19.51
N ARG A 426 3.30 -8.46 -20.43
CA ARG A 426 4.05 -9.25 -21.39
C ARG A 426 4.83 -8.37 -22.39
N MET A 427 4.22 -7.28 -22.87
CA MET A 427 4.91 -6.34 -23.77
C MET A 427 6.12 -5.68 -23.07
N ILE A 428 5.92 -5.23 -21.83
CA ILE A 428 7.01 -4.66 -21.03
C ILE A 428 8.11 -5.68 -20.80
N ALA A 429 7.76 -6.91 -20.45
CA ALA A 429 8.74 -7.97 -20.18
C ALA A 429 9.57 -8.34 -21.43
N ALA A 430 8.95 -8.38 -22.60
CA ALA A 430 9.64 -8.65 -23.87
C ALA A 430 10.66 -7.51 -24.17
N ARG A 431 10.22 -6.23 -24.07
CA ARG A 431 11.13 -5.09 -24.26
C ARG A 431 12.28 -5.07 -23.25
N LEU A 432 11.98 -5.39 -21.97
CA LEU A 432 12.99 -5.51 -20.93
C LEU A 432 14.03 -6.63 -21.25
N ALA A 433 13.57 -7.76 -21.76
CA ALA A 433 14.47 -8.85 -22.14
C ALA A 433 15.42 -8.41 -23.27
N ASP A 434 14.89 -7.71 -24.28
CA ASP A 434 15.70 -7.18 -25.38
C ASP A 434 16.73 -6.14 -24.90
N ASP A 435 16.34 -5.25 -23.99
CA ASP A 435 17.21 -4.16 -23.49
C ASP A 435 18.26 -4.65 -22.47
N ILE A 436 17.95 -5.73 -21.72
CA ILE A 436 18.86 -6.32 -20.70
C ILE A 436 19.86 -7.29 -21.34
N MET A 437 19.53 -7.88 -22.48
CA MET A 437 20.35 -8.84 -23.22
C MET A 437 20.93 -8.25 -24.53
N PRO A 438 21.70 -7.18 -24.54
CA PRO A 438 22.51 -6.88 -25.71
C PRO A 438 23.57 -7.97 -25.88
N GLU A 439 23.83 -8.37 -27.11
CA GLU A 439 24.73 -9.50 -27.47
C GLU A 439 26.13 -9.38 -26.86
N ASP A 440 26.57 -8.19 -26.46
CA ASP A 440 27.91 -7.91 -25.93
C ASP A 440 28.01 -7.91 -24.38
N SER A 441 26.90 -7.99 -23.63
CA SER A 441 26.94 -7.84 -22.17
C SER A 441 27.17 -9.14 -21.38
N LEU A 442 27.20 -10.28 -22.04
CA LEU A 442 27.40 -11.59 -21.44
C LEU A 442 28.87 -11.96 -21.24
N GLU A 443 29.85 -11.22 -21.80
CA GLU A 443 31.30 -11.46 -21.60
C GLU A 443 31.81 -11.06 -20.20
N TYR A 444 31.01 -10.39 -19.36
CA TYR A 444 31.47 -9.87 -18.05
C TYR A 444 31.55 -10.94 -16.95
N SER A 445 30.91 -12.11 -17.13
CA SER A 445 30.93 -13.19 -16.10
C SER A 445 32.10 -14.20 -16.21
N GLU A 446 32.79 -14.27 -17.35
CA GLU A 446 33.88 -15.21 -17.51
C GLU A 446 35.25 -14.70 -17.00
N ASN A 447 35.42 -13.41 -16.76
CA ASN A 447 36.72 -12.83 -16.41
C ASN A 447 36.90 -12.50 -14.91
N SER A 448 35.99 -12.90 -14.02
CA SER A 448 36.14 -12.69 -12.57
C SER A 448 36.36 -13.98 -11.78
N SER A 449 37.12 -14.91 -12.31
CA SER A 449 37.74 -15.96 -11.48
C SER A 449 38.86 -15.30 -10.69
N PRO A 450 38.88 -15.34 -9.35
CA PRO A 450 40.05 -14.90 -8.59
C PRO A 450 41.19 -15.84 -8.97
N SER A 451 42.23 -15.30 -9.55
CA SER A 451 43.54 -16.00 -9.59
C SER A 451 44.01 -16.21 -8.15
N ASP A 452 44.22 -17.44 -7.78
CA ASP A 452 44.80 -17.96 -6.54
C ASP A 452 45.80 -17.04 -5.80
#